data_76c9aa264fafd808b9b0bea0dee0fa09
#
_entry.id   76c9aa264fafd808b9b0bea0dee0fa09
#
_cell.length_a   1.000
_cell.length_b   1.000
_cell.length_c   1.000
_cell.angle_alpha   90.00
_cell.angle_beta   90.00
_cell.angle_gamma   90.00
#
_symmetry.space_group_name_H-M   'P 1'
#
loop_
_entity.id
_entity.type
_entity.pdbx_description
1 polymer ?
#
loop_
_entity_poly.entity_id
_entity_poly.type
_entity_poly.pdbx_seq_one_letter_code
_entity_poly.pdbx_strand_id
1 'polypeptide(L)'
;MQFRSLLTALSLTVLAATAGCTTSGPFAPRASYTAISDGGYRLPSIPQGKIAEQFKRQTVSYSSKEKPGTVIVDTGERHLYYILGDGKAVRYGIGVGKEGFEWSGTARVGLKREWPTWTPPREMIARKPELAKFASGMEPGITNPLGARAMYLFNKRGDTGFRLHGTPEWWSIGKAMSSGCIRLMNQDVIDLYNRVETGAKVIVR
;
A
#
# COMPACT_ATOMS: atom_id res chain seq x y z
N MET A 1 79.07 46.52 18.50
CA MET A 1 78.55 45.21 17.93
C MET A 1 77.11 45.05 18.34
N GLN A 2 76.18 45.28 17.41
CA GLN A 2 74.74 45.22 17.67
C GLN A 2 74.21 43.98 17.02
N PHE A 3 73.62 43.06 17.80
CA PHE A 3 72.86 41.89 17.31
C PHE A 3 71.40 42.29 17.18
N ARG A 4 70.95 42.32 15.95
CA ARG A 4 69.50 42.48 15.62
C ARG A 4 68.82 41.09 15.61
N SER A 5 67.94 40.88 16.59
CA SER A 5 67.07 39.74 16.62
C SER A 5 65.87 39.92 15.64
N LEU A 6 65.76 39.06 14.64
CA LEU A 6 64.55 38.93 13.81
C LEU A 6 63.51 38.08 14.52
N LEU A 7 62.39 38.68 14.85
CA LEU A 7 61.19 37.95 15.27
C LEU A 7 60.39 37.56 14.00
N THR A 8 60.32 36.26 13.67
CA THR A 8 59.48 35.71 12.69
C THR A 8 58.10 35.40 13.32
N ALA A 9 57.09 36.17 12.92
CA ALA A 9 55.72 35.92 13.32
C ALA A 9 55.15 34.77 12.49
N LEU A 10 54.75 33.65 13.13
CA LEU A 10 54.12 32.50 12.56
C LEU A 10 52.60 32.74 12.59
N SER A 11 52.00 33.08 11.45
CA SER A 11 50.54 33.25 11.30
C SER A 11 49.87 31.89 11.23
N LEU A 12 49.14 31.51 12.25
CA LEU A 12 48.34 30.29 12.31
C LEU A 12 46.99 30.57 11.64
N THR A 13 46.82 30.11 10.40
CA THR A 13 45.52 30.17 9.68
C THR A 13 44.64 29.04 10.18
N VAL A 14 43.63 29.36 10.98
CA VAL A 14 42.60 28.42 11.43
C VAL A 14 41.62 28.25 10.28
N LEU A 15 41.64 27.09 9.61
CA LEU A 15 40.65 26.67 8.64
C LEU A 15 39.40 26.21 9.40
N ALA A 16 38.39 27.07 9.46
CA ALA A 16 37.08 26.68 9.99
C ALA A 16 36.36 25.74 8.97
N ALA A 17 36.39 24.44 9.24
CA ALA A 17 35.59 23.46 8.53
C ALA A 17 34.11 23.63 8.94
N THR A 18 33.34 24.29 8.10
CA THR A 18 31.88 24.30 8.23
C THR A 18 31.36 22.89 7.87
N ALA A 19 31.09 22.08 8.89
CA ALA A 19 30.36 20.86 8.75
C ALA A 19 28.92 21.22 8.37
N GLY A 20 28.66 21.24 7.06
CA GLY A 20 27.30 21.31 6.53
C GLY A 20 26.53 20.06 6.95
N CYS A 21 25.67 20.17 7.95
CA CYS A 21 24.68 19.16 8.25
C CYS A 21 23.68 19.09 7.08
N THR A 22 23.99 18.30 6.07
CA THR A 22 22.96 17.85 5.11
C THR A 22 22.07 16.87 5.85
N THR A 23 20.96 17.35 6.42
CA THR A 23 19.85 16.52 6.87
C THR A 23 19.13 15.96 5.64
N SER A 24 19.76 15.05 4.92
CA SER A 24 19.05 14.14 4.03
C SER A 24 18.35 13.11 4.90
N GLY A 25 17.14 13.43 5.35
CA GLY A 25 16.23 12.41 5.86
C GLY A 25 16.09 11.35 4.78
N PRO A 26 16.01 10.05 5.13
CA PRO A 26 15.81 9.01 4.15
C PRO A 26 14.41 9.19 3.54
N PHE A 27 14.32 9.90 2.42
CA PHE A 27 13.15 9.81 1.57
C PHE A 27 13.10 8.36 1.10
N ALA A 28 12.19 7.58 1.68
CA ALA A 28 11.87 6.29 1.12
C ALA A 28 11.56 6.51 -0.37
N PRO A 29 12.10 5.66 -1.27
CA PRO A 29 11.91 5.85 -2.70
C PRO A 29 10.41 5.99 -2.98
N ARG A 30 10.04 7.03 -3.75
CA ARG A 30 8.66 7.26 -4.16
C ARG A 30 8.14 6.00 -4.85
N ALA A 31 6.92 5.60 -4.54
CA ALA A 31 6.30 4.46 -5.20
C ALA A 31 6.34 4.64 -6.71
N SER A 32 6.78 3.61 -7.41
CA SER A 32 6.77 3.57 -8.87
C SER A 32 5.49 2.89 -9.33
N TYR A 33 4.79 3.54 -10.25
CA TYR A 33 3.59 3.02 -10.91
C TYR A 33 3.84 2.76 -12.40
N THR A 34 5.09 2.46 -12.75
CA THR A 34 5.46 2.04 -14.11
C THR A 34 4.88 0.68 -14.45
N ALA A 35 4.90 0.34 -15.74
CA ALA A 35 4.52 -1.01 -16.16
C ALA A 35 5.48 -2.04 -15.56
N ILE A 36 4.92 -3.15 -15.06
CA ILE A 36 5.70 -4.26 -14.50
C ILE A 36 5.23 -5.59 -15.08
N SER A 37 6.16 -6.54 -15.21
CA SER A 37 5.83 -7.94 -15.52
C SER A 37 5.79 -8.73 -14.22
N ASP A 38 4.70 -9.48 -13.99
CA ASP A 38 4.47 -10.23 -12.76
C ASP A 38 3.58 -11.44 -13.06
N GLY A 39 3.98 -12.63 -12.64
CA GLY A 39 3.20 -13.86 -12.81
C GLY A 39 2.81 -14.21 -14.24
N GLY A 40 3.61 -13.81 -15.24
CA GLY A 40 3.32 -14.02 -16.65
C GLY A 40 2.43 -12.92 -17.28
N TYR A 41 1.96 -11.96 -16.51
CA TYR A 41 1.14 -10.83 -16.98
C TYR A 41 1.94 -9.53 -17.01
N ARG A 42 1.61 -8.67 -17.98
CA ARG A 42 2.18 -7.32 -18.05
C ARG A 42 1.16 -6.30 -17.56
N LEU A 43 1.36 -5.84 -16.34
CA LEU A 43 0.55 -4.75 -15.77
C LEU A 43 0.94 -3.43 -16.46
N PRO A 44 -0.04 -2.64 -16.92
CA PRO A 44 0.23 -1.34 -17.52
C PRO A 44 0.72 -0.34 -16.47
N SER A 45 1.40 0.72 -16.94
CA SER A 45 1.71 1.87 -16.10
C SER A 45 0.44 2.63 -15.74
N ILE A 46 0.43 3.19 -14.53
CA ILE A 46 -0.61 4.13 -14.11
C ILE A 46 -0.05 5.55 -14.25
N PRO A 47 -0.74 6.48 -14.94
CA PRO A 47 -0.29 7.86 -15.07
C PRO A 47 -0.17 8.53 -13.70
N GLN A 48 1.05 8.73 -13.22
CA GLN A 48 1.31 9.21 -11.86
C GLN A 48 0.68 10.57 -11.57
N GLY A 49 0.58 11.46 -12.57
CA GLY A 49 -0.08 12.76 -12.45
C GLY A 49 -1.60 12.69 -12.27
N LYS A 50 -2.22 11.51 -12.50
CA LYS A 50 -3.65 11.28 -12.28
C LYS A 50 -3.97 10.63 -10.93
N ILE A 51 -2.94 10.23 -10.17
CA ILE A 51 -3.10 9.71 -8.81
C ILE A 51 -2.88 10.88 -7.86
N ALA A 52 -3.88 11.22 -7.04
CA ALA A 52 -3.72 12.22 -6.01
C ALA A 52 -2.60 11.81 -5.03
N GLU A 53 -1.73 12.76 -4.65
CA GLU A 53 -0.52 12.48 -3.87
C GLU A 53 -0.82 11.72 -2.56
N GLN A 54 -1.93 12.03 -1.92
CA GLN A 54 -2.35 11.35 -0.69
C GLN A 54 -2.62 9.85 -0.88
N PHE A 55 -2.97 9.40 -2.07
CA PHE A 55 -3.25 7.98 -2.36
C PHE A 55 -2.07 7.23 -2.94
N LYS A 56 -0.94 7.89 -3.15
CA LYS A 56 0.30 7.21 -3.52
C LYS A 56 0.89 6.51 -2.30
N ARG A 57 1.44 5.32 -2.51
CA ARG A 57 2.13 4.58 -1.46
C ARG A 57 3.32 5.38 -0.94
N GLN A 58 3.42 5.51 0.38
CA GLN A 58 4.52 6.19 1.04
C GLN A 58 4.68 5.74 2.49
N THR A 59 5.89 5.82 3.02
CA THR A 59 6.12 5.67 4.46
C THR A 59 5.73 6.97 5.16
N VAL A 60 4.93 6.84 6.22
CA VAL A 60 4.43 7.97 7.02
C VAL A 60 4.69 7.75 8.50
N SER A 61 4.73 8.84 9.27
CA SER A 61 4.63 8.76 10.73
C SER A 61 3.23 8.31 11.11
N TYR A 62 3.15 7.27 11.93
CA TYR A 62 1.88 6.69 12.35
C TYR A 62 1.99 6.09 13.73
N SER A 63 1.44 6.78 14.73
CA SER A 63 1.40 6.29 16.10
C SER A 63 0.37 5.19 16.24
N SER A 64 0.78 4.02 16.67
CA SER A 64 -0.08 2.86 16.86
C SER A 64 0.40 2.01 18.04
N LYS A 65 -0.54 1.42 18.76
CA LYS A 65 -0.26 0.39 19.78
C LYS A 65 -0.18 -1.02 19.17
N GLU A 66 -0.49 -1.15 17.89
CA GLU A 66 -0.47 -2.42 17.16
C GLU A 66 0.96 -2.83 16.84
N LYS A 67 1.20 -4.15 16.84
CA LYS A 67 2.52 -4.72 16.53
C LYS A 67 2.88 -4.52 15.05
N PRO A 68 4.18 -4.44 14.71
CA PRO A 68 4.64 -4.51 13.32
C PRO A 68 4.01 -5.71 12.60
N GLY A 69 3.69 -5.54 11.32
CA GLY A 69 2.98 -6.53 10.51
C GLY A 69 1.45 -6.43 10.57
N THR A 70 0.88 -5.65 11.50
CA THR A 70 -0.57 -5.40 11.54
C THR A 70 -0.98 -4.49 10.37
N VAL A 71 -2.13 -4.79 9.78
CA VAL A 71 -2.77 -3.95 8.74
C VAL A 71 -3.93 -3.21 9.39
N ILE A 72 -3.98 -1.89 9.24
CA ILE A 72 -5.10 -1.05 9.67
C ILE A 72 -5.72 -0.42 8.42
N VAL A 73 -7.01 -0.66 8.21
CA VAL A 73 -7.80 -0.07 7.13
C VAL A 73 -8.66 1.02 7.73
N ASP A 74 -8.45 2.25 7.31
CA ASP A 74 -9.28 3.40 7.63
C ASP A 74 -10.16 3.71 6.42
N THR A 75 -11.42 3.25 6.50
CA THR A 75 -12.36 3.38 5.39
C THR A 75 -12.81 4.82 5.17
N GLY A 76 -12.86 5.62 6.24
CA GLY A 76 -13.21 7.04 6.18
C GLY A 76 -12.15 7.87 5.46
N GLU A 77 -10.89 7.65 5.79
CA GLU A 77 -9.75 8.31 5.14
C GLU A 77 -9.40 7.71 3.77
N ARG A 78 -9.91 6.52 3.45
CA ARG A 78 -9.56 5.72 2.27
C ARG A 78 -8.08 5.40 2.21
N HIS A 79 -7.53 5.02 3.36
CA HIS A 79 -6.15 4.61 3.51
C HIS A 79 -6.04 3.24 4.17
N LEU A 80 -4.99 2.51 3.79
CA LEU A 80 -4.55 1.31 4.46
C LEU A 80 -3.14 1.56 4.98
N TYR A 81 -2.88 1.17 6.23
CA TYR A 81 -1.60 1.31 6.89
C TYR A 81 -1.03 -0.07 7.25
N TYR A 82 0.15 -0.38 6.76
CA TYR A 82 0.95 -1.52 7.19
C TYR A 82 1.93 -1.05 8.25
N ILE A 83 1.80 -1.53 9.47
CA ILE A 83 2.58 -1.07 10.63
C ILE A 83 4.00 -1.62 10.52
N LEU A 84 4.99 -0.71 10.54
CA LEU A 84 6.42 -1.05 10.51
C LEU A 84 7.04 -1.13 11.92
N GLY A 85 6.45 -0.49 12.91
CA GLY A 85 7.07 -0.18 14.21
C GLY A 85 7.68 1.22 14.24
N ASP A 86 8.24 1.59 15.38
CA ASP A 86 8.94 2.86 15.60
C ASP A 86 8.15 4.10 15.15
N GLY A 87 6.84 4.08 15.38
CA GLY A 87 5.94 5.17 15.00
C GLY A 87 5.79 5.37 13.49
N LYS A 88 6.01 4.33 12.67
CA LYS A 88 5.95 4.37 11.21
C LYS A 88 5.01 3.33 10.62
N ALA A 89 4.43 3.65 9.49
CA ALA A 89 3.67 2.72 8.66
C ALA A 89 3.90 3.00 7.18
N VAL A 90 3.71 1.97 6.34
CA VAL A 90 3.50 2.17 4.89
C VAL A 90 2.04 2.45 4.68
N ARG A 91 1.72 3.62 4.14
CA ARG A 91 0.36 4.03 3.77
C ARG A 91 0.10 3.75 2.31
N TYR A 92 -1.06 3.16 2.02
CA TYR A 92 -1.58 2.90 0.67
C TYR A 92 -2.92 3.60 0.49
N GLY A 93 -3.18 4.14 -0.69
CA GLY A 93 -4.52 4.58 -1.08
C GLY A 93 -5.40 3.38 -1.39
N ILE A 94 -6.64 3.42 -0.95
CA ILE A 94 -7.62 2.35 -1.18
C ILE A 94 -8.93 2.85 -1.78
N GLY A 95 -9.61 1.96 -2.50
CA GLY A 95 -11.03 2.07 -2.79
C GLY A 95 -11.82 1.20 -1.81
N VAL A 96 -13.00 1.67 -1.40
CA VAL A 96 -13.82 1.00 -0.38
C VAL A 96 -15.22 0.67 -0.91
N GLY A 97 -16.00 -0.07 -0.12
CA GLY A 97 -17.41 -0.36 -0.39
C GLY A 97 -18.25 0.90 -0.52
N LYS A 98 -19.30 0.82 -1.35
CA LYS A 98 -20.38 1.81 -1.33
C LYS A 98 -21.11 1.75 0.00
N GLU A 99 -21.83 2.81 0.31
CA GLU A 99 -22.74 2.84 1.46
C GLU A 99 -23.62 1.60 1.52
N GLY A 100 -23.74 0.99 2.69
CA GLY A 100 -24.46 -0.27 2.93
C GLY A 100 -23.67 -1.55 2.58
N PHE A 101 -22.42 -1.42 2.13
CA PHE A 101 -21.50 -2.54 1.87
C PHE A 101 -20.23 -2.45 2.71
N GLU A 102 -20.21 -1.55 3.71
CA GLU A 102 -19.07 -1.40 4.61
C GLU A 102 -19.03 -2.58 5.59
N TRP A 103 -17.81 -2.95 5.93
CA TRP A 103 -17.53 -3.85 7.03
C TRP A 103 -16.47 -3.24 7.94
N SER A 104 -16.67 -3.35 9.22
CA SER A 104 -15.69 -2.96 10.23
C SER A 104 -15.47 -4.10 11.23
N GLY A 105 -14.32 -4.12 11.87
CA GLY A 105 -13.98 -5.14 12.85
C GLY A 105 -12.54 -5.62 12.74
N THR A 106 -12.25 -6.73 13.43
CA THR A 106 -10.94 -7.37 13.42
C THR A 106 -11.01 -8.72 12.73
N ALA A 107 -10.07 -8.93 11.82
CA ALA A 107 -9.85 -10.18 11.10
C ALA A 107 -8.37 -10.55 11.09
N ARG A 108 -8.04 -11.64 10.41
CA ARG A 108 -6.69 -12.04 10.06
C ARG A 108 -6.63 -12.39 8.57
N VAL A 109 -5.46 -12.26 7.97
CA VAL A 109 -5.21 -12.80 6.64
C VAL A 109 -5.15 -14.33 6.76
N GLY A 110 -6.15 -15.03 6.26
CA GLY A 110 -6.22 -16.49 6.34
C GLY A 110 -5.70 -17.19 5.11
N LEU A 111 -5.75 -16.52 3.95
CA LEU A 111 -5.33 -17.04 2.67
C LEU A 111 -4.79 -15.93 1.79
N LYS A 112 -3.74 -16.22 1.02
CA LYS A 112 -3.14 -15.32 0.04
C LYS A 112 -3.15 -15.99 -1.33
N ARG A 113 -3.47 -15.26 -2.39
CA ARG A 113 -3.45 -15.73 -3.77
C ARG A 113 -2.80 -14.71 -4.70
N GLU A 114 -1.94 -15.20 -5.55
CA GLU A 114 -1.42 -14.48 -6.70
C GLU A 114 -2.31 -14.76 -7.89
N TRP A 115 -2.61 -13.74 -8.65
CA TRP A 115 -3.45 -13.82 -9.85
C TRP A 115 -4.67 -14.72 -9.65
N PRO A 116 -5.59 -14.36 -8.72
CA PRO A 116 -6.70 -15.24 -8.35
C PRO A 116 -7.76 -15.33 -9.46
N THR A 117 -8.41 -16.47 -9.55
CA THR A 117 -9.72 -16.58 -10.23
C THR A 117 -10.76 -15.77 -9.47
N TRP A 118 -11.59 -15.02 -10.16
CA TRP A 118 -12.67 -14.26 -9.56
C TRP A 118 -14.02 -14.90 -9.86
N THR A 119 -14.78 -15.20 -8.82
CA THR A 119 -16.16 -15.65 -8.93
C THR A 119 -17.09 -14.60 -8.30
N PRO A 120 -18.02 -14.00 -9.06
CA PRO A 120 -18.95 -13.04 -8.51
C PRO A 120 -19.86 -13.71 -7.47
N PRO A 121 -20.10 -13.08 -6.31
CA PRO A 121 -21.11 -13.54 -5.36
C PRO A 121 -22.50 -13.61 -6.01
N ARG A 122 -23.34 -14.53 -5.56
CA ARG A 122 -24.70 -14.70 -6.10
C ARG A 122 -25.53 -13.42 -6.05
N GLU A 123 -25.42 -12.66 -4.96
CA GLU A 123 -26.09 -11.38 -4.79
C GLU A 123 -25.60 -10.32 -5.79
N MET A 124 -24.34 -10.42 -6.20
CA MET A 124 -23.79 -9.55 -7.24
C MET A 124 -24.35 -9.90 -8.61
N ILE A 125 -24.48 -11.19 -8.93
CA ILE A 125 -25.12 -11.66 -10.17
C ILE A 125 -26.59 -11.24 -10.19
N ALA A 126 -27.30 -11.36 -9.06
CA ALA A 126 -28.70 -10.90 -8.97
C ALA A 126 -28.87 -9.42 -9.27
N ARG A 127 -27.92 -8.57 -8.85
CA ARG A 127 -27.91 -7.11 -9.15
C ARG A 127 -27.38 -6.78 -10.55
N LYS A 128 -26.57 -7.67 -11.14
CA LYS A 128 -25.90 -7.51 -12.43
C LYS A 128 -25.92 -8.84 -13.18
N PRO A 129 -27.05 -9.18 -13.87
CA PRO A 129 -27.21 -10.46 -14.53
C PRO A 129 -26.15 -10.77 -15.60
N GLU A 130 -25.53 -9.75 -16.19
CA GLU A 130 -24.44 -9.88 -17.16
C GLU A 130 -23.20 -10.59 -16.58
N LEU A 131 -23.08 -10.66 -15.26
CA LEU A 131 -22.00 -11.37 -14.57
C LEU A 131 -22.23 -12.88 -14.47
N ALA A 132 -23.43 -13.38 -14.84
CA ALA A 132 -23.73 -14.82 -14.80
C ALA A 132 -22.77 -15.67 -15.63
N LYS A 133 -22.22 -15.13 -16.70
CA LYS A 133 -21.18 -15.78 -17.53
C LYS A 133 -19.90 -16.10 -16.75
N PHE A 134 -19.67 -15.47 -15.61
CA PHE A 134 -18.54 -15.71 -14.72
C PHE A 134 -18.91 -16.51 -13.46
N ALA A 135 -20.09 -17.11 -13.40
CA ALA A 135 -20.54 -17.88 -12.24
C ALA A 135 -19.62 -19.09 -11.92
N SER A 136 -18.96 -19.66 -12.95
CA SER A 136 -17.95 -20.71 -12.81
C SER A 136 -16.52 -20.18 -12.54
N GLY A 137 -16.34 -18.86 -12.51
CA GLY A 137 -15.05 -18.20 -12.33
C GLY A 137 -14.57 -17.46 -13.58
N MET A 138 -14.01 -16.28 -13.38
CA MET A 138 -13.25 -15.53 -14.37
C MET A 138 -11.76 -15.84 -14.16
N GLU A 139 -11.11 -16.32 -15.21
CA GLU A 139 -9.67 -16.64 -15.17
C GLU A 139 -8.80 -15.47 -14.73
N PRO A 140 -7.61 -15.76 -14.15
CA PRO A 140 -6.62 -14.73 -13.85
C PRO A 140 -6.30 -13.87 -15.06
N GLY A 141 -6.00 -12.59 -14.81
CA GLY A 141 -5.62 -11.70 -15.90
C GLY A 141 -5.68 -10.23 -15.51
N ILE A 142 -5.17 -9.37 -16.41
CA ILE A 142 -5.07 -7.92 -16.17
C ILE A 142 -6.43 -7.22 -16.09
N THR A 143 -7.51 -7.85 -16.57
CA THR A 143 -8.90 -7.36 -16.51
C THR A 143 -9.72 -7.99 -15.39
N ASN A 144 -9.14 -8.97 -14.66
CA ASN A 144 -9.82 -9.64 -13.56
C ASN A 144 -10.06 -8.64 -12.41
N PRO A 145 -11.28 -8.54 -11.86
CA PRO A 145 -11.62 -7.58 -10.80
C PRO A 145 -10.78 -7.67 -9.53
N LEU A 146 -10.21 -8.85 -9.20
CA LEU A 146 -9.33 -9.03 -8.06
C LEU A 146 -7.89 -8.58 -8.32
N GLY A 147 -7.54 -8.27 -9.57
CA GLY A 147 -6.21 -7.84 -9.95
C GLY A 147 -5.13 -8.90 -9.70
N ALA A 148 -3.91 -8.41 -9.45
CA ALA A 148 -2.71 -9.24 -9.36
C ALA A 148 -2.64 -10.08 -8.07
N ARG A 149 -3.28 -9.66 -6.98
CA ARG A 149 -3.21 -10.31 -5.65
C ARG A 149 -4.54 -10.20 -4.92
N ALA A 150 -4.85 -11.22 -4.11
CA ALA A 150 -5.93 -11.15 -3.13
C ALA A 150 -5.50 -11.76 -1.80
N MET A 151 -5.82 -11.08 -0.71
CA MET A 151 -5.67 -11.53 0.67
C MET A 151 -7.06 -11.67 1.27
N TYR A 152 -7.40 -12.87 1.69
CA TYR A 152 -8.72 -13.26 2.18
C TYR A 152 -8.77 -13.08 3.68
N LEU A 153 -9.80 -12.38 4.17
CA LEU A 153 -9.93 -12.04 5.57
C LEU A 153 -10.83 -13.04 6.31
N PHE A 154 -10.31 -13.57 7.40
CA PHE A 154 -10.98 -14.55 8.23
C PHE A 154 -11.17 -14.01 9.65
N ASN A 155 -12.25 -14.36 10.29
CA ASN A 155 -12.49 -14.12 11.72
C ASN A 155 -12.80 -15.45 12.42
N LYS A 156 -13.29 -15.39 13.68
CA LYS A 156 -13.64 -16.59 14.45
C LYS A 156 -14.78 -17.42 13.82
N ARG A 157 -15.58 -16.83 12.94
CA ARG A 157 -16.69 -17.49 12.23
C ARG A 157 -16.27 -18.07 10.89
N GLY A 158 -15.01 -17.90 10.47
CA GLY A 158 -14.48 -18.36 9.18
C GLY A 158 -14.20 -17.23 8.21
N ASP A 159 -14.36 -17.49 6.92
CA ASP A 159 -14.18 -16.50 5.85
C ASP A 159 -15.24 -15.39 5.97
N THR A 160 -14.79 -14.16 6.04
CA THR A 160 -15.67 -12.99 6.16
C THR A 160 -16.36 -12.58 4.87
N GLY A 161 -15.93 -13.13 3.73
CA GLY A 161 -16.32 -12.63 2.42
C GLY A 161 -15.54 -11.39 1.96
N PHE A 162 -14.81 -10.71 2.86
CA PHE A 162 -14.03 -9.51 2.53
C PHE A 162 -12.60 -9.84 2.14
N ARG A 163 -12.04 -9.02 1.26
CA ARG A 163 -10.70 -9.17 0.68
C ARG A 163 -9.97 -7.84 0.66
N LEU A 164 -8.63 -7.90 0.80
CA LEU A 164 -7.73 -6.85 0.33
C LEU A 164 -7.21 -7.32 -1.02
N HIS A 165 -7.46 -6.59 -2.10
CA HIS A 165 -7.12 -7.08 -3.44
C HIS A 165 -6.72 -5.96 -4.41
N GLY A 166 -6.08 -6.34 -5.49
CA GLY A 166 -5.77 -5.43 -6.59
C GLY A 166 -7.00 -5.06 -7.41
N THR A 167 -6.84 -4.12 -8.31
CA THR A 167 -7.90 -3.77 -9.28
C THR A 167 -7.28 -3.25 -10.58
N PRO A 168 -7.87 -3.59 -11.75
CA PRO A 168 -7.57 -2.89 -13.00
C PRO A 168 -8.09 -1.45 -12.99
N GLU A 169 -9.11 -1.15 -12.19
CA GLU A 169 -9.76 0.16 -12.07
C GLU A 169 -9.03 1.07 -11.09
N TRP A 170 -7.75 1.40 -11.38
CA TRP A 170 -6.92 2.25 -10.50
C TRP A 170 -7.58 3.59 -10.17
N TRP A 171 -8.44 4.13 -11.07
CA TRP A 171 -9.18 5.37 -10.87
C TRP A 171 -10.28 5.28 -9.80
N SER A 172 -10.57 4.06 -9.30
CA SER A 172 -11.51 3.83 -8.18
C SER A 172 -10.85 4.03 -6.80
N ILE A 173 -9.53 4.19 -6.75
CA ILE A 173 -8.81 4.47 -5.51
C ILE A 173 -9.17 5.87 -5.01
N GLY A 174 -9.42 5.99 -3.72
CA GLY A 174 -9.95 7.20 -3.07
C GLY A 174 -11.48 7.32 -3.14
N LYS A 175 -12.19 6.32 -3.69
CA LYS A 175 -13.65 6.36 -3.88
C LYS A 175 -14.34 5.18 -3.20
N ALA A 176 -15.64 5.37 -2.87
CA ALA A 176 -16.53 4.33 -2.38
C ALA A 176 -17.30 3.72 -3.56
N MET A 177 -16.73 2.70 -4.21
CA MET A 177 -17.27 2.13 -5.45
C MET A 177 -17.35 0.60 -5.45
N SER A 178 -16.74 -0.09 -4.48
CA SER A 178 -16.73 -1.55 -4.43
C SER A 178 -18.01 -2.13 -3.83
N SER A 179 -18.15 -3.45 -3.90
CA SER A 179 -19.21 -4.20 -3.21
C SER A 179 -18.75 -4.71 -1.84
N GLY A 180 -17.93 -3.91 -1.14
CA GLY A 180 -17.46 -4.18 0.21
C GLY A 180 -15.96 -4.43 0.34
N CYS A 181 -15.32 -5.09 -0.64
CA CYS A 181 -13.89 -5.38 -0.60
C CYS A 181 -13.03 -4.12 -0.70
N ILE A 182 -11.84 -4.20 -0.12
CA ILE A 182 -10.83 -3.13 -0.12
C ILE A 182 -9.94 -3.27 -1.35
N ARG A 183 -10.01 -2.28 -2.24
CA ARG A 183 -9.26 -2.25 -3.50
C ARG A 183 -7.96 -1.48 -3.35
N LEU A 184 -6.88 -1.99 -3.94
CA LEU A 184 -5.60 -1.30 -4.08
C LEU A 184 -5.20 -1.25 -5.57
N MET A 185 -4.36 -0.30 -5.94
CA MET A 185 -3.66 -0.36 -7.23
C MET A 185 -2.86 -1.66 -7.33
N ASN A 186 -2.74 -2.24 -8.53
CA ASN A 186 -2.03 -3.52 -8.68
C ASN A 186 -0.58 -3.47 -8.21
N GLN A 187 0.13 -2.38 -8.49
CA GLN A 187 1.50 -2.18 -8.02
C GLN A 187 1.58 -2.11 -6.47
N ASP A 188 0.54 -1.59 -5.84
CA ASP A 188 0.47 -1.45 -4.38
C ASP A 188 0.06 -2.74 -3.69
N VAL A 189 -0.88 -3.49 -4.27
CA VAL A 189 -1.27 -4.77 -3.67
C VAL A 189 -0.14 -5.81 -3.77
N ILE A 190 0.69 -5.76 -4.81
CA ILE A 190 1.88 -6.61 -4.92
C ILE A 190 2.87 -6.28 -3.79
N ASP A 191 3.16 -4.99 -3.56
CA ASP A 191 4.04 -4.57 -2.45
C ASP A 191 3.46 -4.98 -1.08
N LEU A 192 2.17 -4.72 -0.83
CA LEU A 192 1.51 -5.10 0.42
C LEU A 192 1.51 -6.63 0.62
N TYR A 193 1.21 -7.38 -0.42
CA TYR A 193 1.20 -8.84 -0.40
C TYR A 193 2.56 -9.41 0.00
N ASN A 194 3.65 -8.86 -0.49
CA ASN A 194 5.00 -9.30 -0.16
C ASN A 194 5.40 -8.98 1.30
N ARG A 195 4.74 -8.00 1.93
CA ARG A 195 5.00 -7.62 3.33
C ARG A 195 4.14 -8.39 4.33
N VAL A 196 2.89 -8.67 3.96
CA VAL A 196 1.89 -9.22 4.88
C VAL A 196 2.01 -10.73 4.95
N GLU A 197 2.19 -11.25 6.16
CA GLU A 197 2.22 -12.68 6.42
C GLU A 197 0.81 -13.28 6.57
N THR A 198 0.67 -14.58 6.26
CA THR A 198 -0.54 -15.31 6.63
C THR A 198 -0.66 -15.35 8.15
N GLY A 199 -1.85 -15.06 8.66
CA GLY A 199 -2.10 -14.87 10.10
C GLY A 199 -2.03 -13.42 10.56
N ALA A 200 -1.51 -12.49 9.76
CA ALA A 200 -1.41 -11.08 10.10
C ALA A 200 -2.77 -10.50 10.51
N LYS A 201 -2.78 -9.73 11.59
CA LYS A 201 -3.96 -9.04 12.11
C LYS A 201 -4.39 -7.93 11.13
N VAL A 202 -5.68 -7.84 10.87
CA VAL A 202 -6.29 -6.78 10.05
C VAL A 202 -7.40 -6.13 10.87
N ILE A 203 -7.33 -4.82 11.01
CA ILE A 203 -8.35 -4.00 11.68
C ILE A 203 -8.98 -3.11 10.61
N VAL A 204 -10.29 -3.15 10.48
CA VAL A 204 -11.07 -2.29 9.57
C VAL A 204 -11.99 -1.40 10.40
N ARG A 205 -11.90 -0.09 10.18
CA ARG A 205 -12.63 0.95 10.91
C ARG A 205 -13.05 2.09 9.99
#